data_d9d80e15f9e6f1bae354ab7dd5c99425
#
_entry.id   d9d80e15f9e6f1bae354ab7dd5c99425
#
_cell.length_a   1.000
_cell.length_b   1.000
_cell.length_c   1.000
_cell.angle_alpha   90.00
_cell.angle_beta   90.00
_cell.angle_gamma   90.00
#
_symmetry.space_group_name_H-M   'P 1'
#
loop_
_entity.id
_entity.type
_entity.pdbx_description
1 polymer ?
#
loop_
_entity_poly.entity_id
_entity_poly.type
_entity_poly.pdbx_seq_one_letter_code
_entity_poly.pdbx_strand_id
1 'polypeptide(L)'
;MLAARRWGFPPASLNQYEVTVSELRVLTRELASLSLAERLRVPGVDERRAELLPAGGWILTSAAAELGAKRLVHSEWGLREGAVLDALGLADRPTPTPDELRRRSVDRLVRAWGEDRGHVDVVARIAQRLFDETVEVHGLGAPDRELLGHAARLHEIGARISPARLHKHGAYLVENAGLRGFTPDEIAAIASLVRFHRGKDPRPVYPPYAALSDAERGSVVVLVGLLRVAHAIARGPEGDRLEIAIAPRDGGLHVLISGSDNPDAAVAEARSAGDLLERTLGRPIEIGVGIVGRR
;
A
#
# COMPACT_ATOMS: atom_id res chain seq x y z
N MET A 1 -8.50 -17.03 6.95
CA MET A 1 -9.40 -16.24 7.81
C MET A 1 -9.23 -16.55 9.30
N LEU A 2 -9.36 -17.81 9.79
CA LEU A 2 -9.20 -18.13 11.21
C LEU A 2 -7.82 -17.75 11.76
N ALA A 3 -6.74 -18.08 11.04
CA ALA A 3 -5.38 -17.70 11.41
C ALA A 3 -5.21 -16.18 11.49
N ALA A 4 -5.73 -15.45 10.51
CA ALA A 4 -5.67 -13.99 10.49
C ALA A 4 -6.44 -13.33 11.65
N ARG A 5 -7.59 -13.90 12.06
CA ARG A 5 -8.38 -13.39 13.19
C ARG A 5 -7.73 -13.61 14.56
N ARG A 6 -6.91 -14.65 14.68
CA ARG A 6 -6.19 -14.94 15.93
C ARG A 6 -5.21 -13.84 16.32
N TRP A 7 -4.66 -13.13 15.34
CA TRP A 7 -3.62 -12.13 15.54
C TRP A 7 -4.12 -10.67 15.49
N GLY A 8 -5.42 -10.46 15.39
CA GLY A 8 -6.00 -9.13 15.39
C GLY A 8 -7.17 -8.97 14.41
N PHE A 9 -7.31 -7.78 13.83
CA PHE A 9 -8.36 -7.53 12.84
C PHE A 9 -8.07 -8.32 11.57
N PRO A 10 -9.08 -9.04 11.01
CA PRO A 10 -8.90 -9.71 9.75
C PRO A 10 -8.61 -8.67 8.65
N PRO A 11 -7.60 -8.90 7.80
CA PRO A 11 -7.33 -8.02 6.68
C PRO A 11 -8.54 -7.98 5.73
N ALA A 12 -8.69 -6.87 5.00
CA ALA A 12 -9.76 -6.70 4.01
C ALA A 12 -9.68 -7.75 2.88
N SER A 13 -8.48 -8.22 2.56
CA SER A 13 -8.21 -9.32 1.63
C SER A 13 -7.27 -10.33 2.28
N LEU A 14 -7.50 -11.60 1.97
CA LEU A 14 -6.59 -12.70 2.36
C LEU A 14 -5.60 -13.07 1.25
N ASN A 15 -5.68 -12.41 0.10
CA ASN A 15 -4.76 -12.70 -1.00
C ASN A 15 -3.31 -12.41 -0.57
N GLN A 16 -2.42 -13.37 -0.84
CA GLN A 16 -1.02 -13.34 -0.40
C GLN A 16 -0.80 -13.41 1.13
N TYR A 17 -1.87 -13.67 1.92
CA TYR A 17 -1.70 -13.90 3.35
C TYR A 17 -0.87 -15.15 3.60
N GLU A 18 0.22 -15.01 4.34
CA GLU A 18 1.10 -16.12 4.71
C GLU A 18 0.73 -16.68 6.08
N VAL A 19 0.81 -18.00 6.19
CA VAL A 19 0.69 -18.73 7.45
C VAL A 19 1.76 -19.81 7.50
N THR A 20 2.44 -19.98 8.63
CA THR A 20 3.38 -21.07 8.79
C THR A 20 2.65 -22.40 8.97
N VAL A 21 3.26 -23.49 8.51
CA VAL A 21 2.71 -24.85 8.71
C VAL A 21 2.61 -25.18 10.20
N SER A 22 3.49 -24.65 11.05
CA SER A 22 3.43 -24.82 12.49
C SER A 22 2.21 -24.14 13.12
N GLU A 23 1.93 -22.90 12.74
CA GLU A 23 0.71 -22.18 13.20
C GLU A 23 -0.56 -22.88 12.74
N LEU A 24 -0.60 -23.33 11.49
CA LEU A 24 -1.74 -24.06 10.96
C LEU A 24 -1.96 -25.39 11.70
N ARG A 25 -0.89 -26.12 12.09
CA ARG A 25 -0.98 -27.32 12.93
C ARG A 25 -1.56 -27.04 14.30
N VAL A 26 -1.13 -25.94 14.95
CA VAL A 26 -1.68 -25.54 16.25
C VAL A 26 -3.16 -25.24 16.12
N LEU A 27 -3.56 -24.44 15.15
CA LEU A 27 -4.95 -24.11 14.89
C LEU A 27 -5.79 -25.37 14.58
N THR A 28 -5.25 -26.29 13.79
CA THR A 28 -5.93 -27.56 13.45
C THR A 28 -6.18 -28.40 14.69
N ARG A 29 -5.20 -28.54 15.59
CA ARG A 29 -5.37 -29.28 16.86
C ARG A 29 -6.42 -28.63 17.76
N GLU A 30 -6.38 -27.31 17.89
CA GLU A 30 -7.37 -26.55 18.66
C GLU A 30 -8.78 -26.79 18.10
N LEU A 31 -8.99 -26.66 16.80
CA LEU A 31 -10.30 -26.97 16.19
C LEU A 31 -10.72 -28.41 16.32
N ALA A 32 -9.76 -29.34 16.29
CA ALA A 32 -10.04 -30.77 16.47
C ALA A 32 -10.43 -31.14 17.91
N SER A 33 -9.94 -30.41 18.91
CA SER A 33 -10.30 -30.58 20.31
C SER A 33 -11.70 -30.09 20.69
N LEU A 34 -12.29 -29.23 19.83
CA LEU A 34 -13.62 -28.67 20.06
C LEU A 34 -14.71 -29.59 19.51
N SER A 35 -15.84 -29.66 20.20
CA SER A 35 -17.08 -30.19 19.65
C SER A 35 -17.57 -29.36 18.46
N LEU A 36 -18.46 -29.89 17.64
CA LEU A 36 -19.05 -29.13 16.52
C LEU A 36 -19.75 -27.86 17.01
N ALA A 37 -20.48 -27.92 18.11
CA ALA A 37 -21.18 -26.79 18.70
C ALA A 37 -20.20 -25.66 19.14
N GLU A 38 -19.05 -26.03 19.70
CA GLU A 38 -18.01 -25.09 20.09
C GLU A 38 -17.30 -24.50 18.86
N ARG A 39 -17.00 -25.31 17.83
CA ARG A 39 -16.42 -24.81 16.58
C ARG A 39 -17.29 -23.77 15.88
N LEU A 40 -18.61 -23.98 15.89
CA LEU A 40 -19.57 -23.02 15.32
C LEU A 40 -19.56 -21.66 16.03
N ARG A 41 -19.10 -21.61 17.28
CA ARG A 41 -18.95 -20.34 18.04
C ARG A 41 -17.63 -19.63 17.75
N VAL A 42 -16.67 -20.30 17.10
CA VAL A 42 -15.38 -19.68 16.76
C VAL A 42 -15.58 -18.63 15.67
N PRO A 43 -15.23 -17.37 15.92
CA PRO A 43 -15.42 -16.30 14.94
C PRO A 43 -14.72 -16.62 13.61
N GLY A 44 -15.47 -16.61 12.51
CA GLY A 44 -14.94 -16.89 11.16
C GLY A 44 -15.00 -18.33 10.71
N VAL A 45 -15.55 -19.23 11.52
CA VAL A 45 -15.93 -20.57 11.08
C VAL A 45 -17.21 -20.48 10.24
N ASP A 46 -17.15 -21.00 9.03
CA ASP A 46 -18.31 -21.17 8.16
C ASP A 46 -19.08 -22.41 8.62
N GLU A 47 -20.39 -22.26 8.86
CA GLU A 47 -21.26 -23.34 9.35
C GLU A 47 -21.20 -24.59 8.47
N ARG A 48 -21.17 -24.41 7.14
CA ARG A 48 -21.12 -25.50 6.17
C ARG A 48 -19.82 -26.31 6.20
N ARG A 49 -18.74 -25.69 6.76
CA ARG A 49 -17.40 -26.30 6.79
C ARG A 49 -16.95 -26.70 8.19
N ALA A 50 -17.67 -26.30 9.24
CA ALA A 50 -17.28 -26.49 10.63
C ALA A 50 -16.94 -27.96 10.97
N GLU A 51 -17.70 -28.91 10.41
CA GLU A 51 -17.47 -30.32 10.62
C GLU A 51 -16.16 -30.81 9.96
N LEU A 52 -15.87 -30.33 8.75
CA LEU A 52 -14.73 -30.78 7.93
C LEU A 52 -13.43 -30.06 8.23
N LEU A 53 -13.46 -28.92 8.95
CA LEU A 53 -12.30 -28.11 9.20
C LEU A 53 -11.10 -28.85 9.81
N PRO A 54 -11.27 -29.72 10.85
CA PRO A 54 -10.16 -30.47 11.41
C PRO A 54 -9.53 -31.44 10.40
N ALA A 55 -10.34 -32.16 9.65
CA ALA A 55 -9.87 -33.12 8.64
C ALA A 55 -9.12 -32.38 7.52
N GLY A 56 -9.69 -31.26 7.00
CA GLY A 56 -9.05 -30.44 6.00
C GLY A 56 -7.72 -29.82 6.48
N GLY A 57 -7.67 -29.38 7.73
CA GLY A 57 -6.45 -28.89 8.36
C GLY A 57 -5.36 -29.97 8.45
N TRP A 58 -5.70 -31.17 8.84
CA TRP A 58 -4.75 -32.30 8.88
C TRP A 58 -4.25 -32.69 7.50
N ILE A 59 -5.11 -32.77 6.50
CA ILE A 59 -4.73 -33.07 5.12
C ILE A 59 -3.73 -32.00 4.62
N LEU A 60 -4.07 -30.72 4.79
CA LEU A 60 -3.24 -29.63 4.32
C LEU A 60 -1.87 -29.59 5.02
N THR A 61 -1.84 -29.77 6.34
CA THR A 61 -0.58 -29.75 7.10
C THR A 61 0.28 -30.98 6.85
N SER A 62 -0.32 -32.13 6.55
CA SER A 62 0.39 -33.37 6.18
C SER A 62 1.00 -33.21 4.78
N ALA A 63 0.22 -32.76 3.80
CA ALA A 63 0.70 -32.51 2.46
C ALA A 63 1.85 -31.48 2.45
N ALA A 64 1.70 -30.39 3.21
CA ALA A 64 2.76 -29.38 3.35
C ALA A 64 4.04 -29.97 3.96
N ALA A 65 3.93 -30.88 4.92
CA ALA A 65 5.08 -31.55 5.53
C ALA A 65 5.80 -32.47 4.52
N GLU A 66 5.07 -33.29 3.77
CA GLU A 66 5.63 -34.15 2.73
C GLU A 66 6.36 -33.36 1.64
N LEU A 67 5.85 -32.18 1.30
CA LEU A 67 6.47 -31.26 0.34
C LEU A 67 7.63 -30.42 0.93
N GLY A 68 7.92 -30.56 2.22
CA GLY A 68 8.95 -29.76 2.91
C GLY A 68 8.58 -28.25 3.01
N ALA A 69 7.32 -27.89 2.78
CA ALA A 69 6.87 -26.52 2.84
C ALA A 69 6.88 -26.01 4.30
N LYS A 70 7.45 -24.84 4.52
CA LYS A 70 7.47 -24.19 5.84
C LYS A 70 6.33 -23.16 5.99
N ARG A 71 5.87 -22.59 4.88
CA ARG A 71 4.83 -21.56 4.80
C ARG A 71 3.83 -21.90 3.71
N LEU A 72 2.63 -21.44 3.89
CA LEU A 72 1.54 -21.51 2.93
C LEU A 72 1.07 -20.09 2.64
N VAL A 73 0.92 -19.77 1.36
CA VAL A 73 0.43 -18.48 0.89
C VAL A 73 -0.97 -18.66 0.36
N HIS A 74 -1.91 -17.88 0.88
CA HIS A 74 -3.30 -17.91 0.44
C HIS A 74 -3.47 -17.20 -0.91
N SER A 75 -4.18 -17.86 -1.83
CA SER A 75 -4.64 -17.26 -3.08
C SER A 75 -6.16 -17.17 -3.07
N GLU A 76 -6.70 -16.02 -3.49
CA GLU A 76 -8.14 -15.86 -3.74
C GLU A 76 -8.58 -16.52 -5.06
N TRP A 77 -7.62 -16.90 -5.90
CA TRP A 77 -7.86 -17.65 -7.12
C TRP A 77 -7.72 -19.15 -6.87
N GLY A 78 -8.73 -19.91 -7.32
CA GLY A 78 -8.79 -21.33 -7.16
C GLY A 78 -8.86 -22.08 -8.48
N LEU A 79 -9.31 -23.33 -8.40
CA LEU A 79 -9.41 -24.25 -9.55
C LEU A 79 -10.27 -23.68 -10.68
N ARG A 80 -11.36 -22.99 -10.35
CA ARG A 80 -12.28 -22.43 -11.37
C ARG A 80 -11.63 -21.38 -12.24
N GLU A 81 -10.87 -20.48 -11.62
CA GLU A 81 -10.11 -19.42 -12.32
C GLU A 81 -9.02 -20.05 -13.19
N GLY A 82 -8.33 -21.10 -12.70
CA GLY A 82 -7.36 -21.86 -13.46
C GLY A 82 -7.99 -22.56 -14.69
N ALA A 83 -9.13 -23.21 -14.51
CA ALA A 83 -9.85 -23.87 -15.61
C ALA A 83 -10.32 -22.87 -16.69
N VAL A 84 -10.73 -21.66 -16.30
CA VAL A 84 -11.07 -20.60 -17.28
C VAL A 84 -9.83 -20.16 -18.06
N LEU A 85 -8.70 -19.98 -17.40
CA LEU A 85 -7.46 -19.61 -18.07
C LEU A 85 -7.01 -20.67 -19.07
N ASP A 86 -7.12 -21.94 -18.69
CA ASP A 86 -6.81 -23.08 -19.54
C ASP A 86 -7.73 -23.13 -20.78
N ALA A 87 -9.04 -23.03 -20.56
CA ALA A 87 -10.02 -23.00 -21.65
C ALA A 87 -9.84 -21.82 -22.63
N LEU A 88 -9.28 -20.70 -22.16
CA LEU A 88 -8.96 -19.53 -22.99
C LEU A 88 -7.57 -19.60 -23.65
N GLY A 89 -6.82 -20.70 -23.48
CA GLY A 89 -5.44 -20.84 -23.96
C GLY A 89 -4.47 -19.81 -23.33
N LEU A 90 -4.76 -19.39 -22.10
CA LEU A 90 -3.96 -18.42 -21.36
C LEU A 90 -3.07 -19.07 -20.30
N ALA A 91 -3.23 -20.38 -20.05
CA ALA A 91 -2.48 -21.13 -19.05
C ALA A 91 -0.96 -21.16 -19.35
N ASP A 92 -0.60 -21.24 -20.62
CA ASP A 92 0.81 -21.29 -21.07
C ASP A 92 1.46 -19.91 -21.24
N ARG A 93 0.74 -18.83 -20.94
CA ARG A 93 1.36 -17.49 -20.99
C ARG A 93 2.38 -17.35 -19.88
N PRO A 94 3.52 -16.66 -20.15
CA PRO A 94 4.49 -16.38 -19.10
C PRO A 94 3.81 -15.78 -17.88
N THR A 95 4.01 -16.39 -16.73
CA THR A 95 3.49 -15.85 -15.46
C THR A 95 4.13 -14.48 -15.23
N PRO A 96 3.35 -13.43 -15.03
CA PRO A 96 3.92 -12.12 -14.72
C PRO A 96 4.76 -12.21 -13.45
N THR A 97 5.88 -11.51 -13.43
CA THR A 97 6.66 -11.36 -12.20
C THR A 97 5.80 -10.68 -11.11
N PRO A 98 6.13 -10.85 -9.82
CA PRO A 98 5.42 -10.15 -8.74
C PRO A 98 5.29 -8.64 -8.99
N ASP A 99 6.37 -7.98 -9.43
CA ASP A 99 6.39 -6.55 -9.72
C ASP A 99 5.49 -6.17 -10.91
N GLU A 100 5.48 -7.00 -11.95
CA GLU A 100 4.54 -6.80 -13.08
C GLU A 100 3.08 -6.96 -12.63
N LEU A 101 2.82 -7.93 -11.76
CA LEU A 101 1.48 -8.16 -11.23
C LEU A 101 1.00 -6.97 -10.39
N ARG A 102 1.85 -6.45 -9.52
CA ARG A 102 1.62 -5.24 -8.71
C ARG A 102 1.30 -4.05 -9.62
N ARG A 103 2.20 -3.76 -10.56
CA ARG A 103 2.04 -2.64 -11.50
C ARG A 103 0.76 -2.75 -12.31
N ARG A 104 0.47 -3.91 -12.93
CA ARG A 104 -0.76 -4.15 -13.70
C ARG A 104 -2.02 -3.98 -12.85
N SER A 105 -1.96 -4.39 -11.58
CA SER A 105 -3.07 -4.25 -10.64
C SER A 105 -3.38 -2.79 -10.32
N VAL A 106 -2.35 -1.99 -10.04
CA VAL A 106 -2.45 -0.54 -9.83
C VAL A 106 -2.92 0.16 -11.11
N ASP A 107 -2.32 -0.16 -12.27
CA ASP A 107 -2.71 0.41 -13.56
C ASP A 107 -4.17 0.17 -13.91
N ARG A 108 -4.68 -1.02 -13.57
CA ARG A 108 -6.11 -1.34 -13.75
C ARG A 108 -6.98 -0.41 -12.91
N LEU A 109 -6.61 -0.18 -11.65
CA LEU A 109 -7.36 0.66 -10.74
C LEU A 109 -7.32 2.14 -11.17
N VAL A 110 -6.15 2.62 -11.58
CA VAL A 110 -5.98 3.97 -12.15
C VAL A 110 -6.81 4.13 -13.43
N ARG A 111 -6.83 3.11 -14.32
CA ARG A 111 -7.66 3.16 -15.53
C ARG A 111 -9.15 3.20 -15.25
N ALA A 112 -9.61 2.48 -14.22
CA ALA A 112 -11.02 2.39 -13.88
C ALA A 112 -11.54 3.64 -13.16
N TRP A 113 -10.71 4.27 -12.33
CA TRP A 113 -11.13 5.30 -11.39
C TRP A 113 -10.33 6.61 -11.46
N GLY A 114 -9.18 6.63 -12.12
CA GLY A 114 -8.37 7.85 -12.26
C GLY A 114 -8.92 8.77 -13.35
N GLU A 115 -8.84 10.07 -13.11
CA GLU A 115 -9.27 11.10 -14.06
C GLU A 115 -8.10 11.67 -14.86
N ASP A 116 -7.01 12.03 -14.19
CA ASP A 116 -5.80 12.60 -14.80
C ASP A 116 -4.57 11.74 -14.53
N ARG A 117 -4.16 10.99 -15.57
CA ARG A 117 -2.96 10.14 -15.47
C ARG A 117 -1.66 10.95 -15.50
N GLY A 118 -1.65 12.07 -16.21
CA GLY A 118 -0.49 12.93 -16.28
C GLY A 118 -0.12 13.45 -14.91
N HIS A 119 -1.09 14.00 -14.21
CA HIS A 119 -0.90 14.53 -12.85
C HIS A 119 -0.38 13.46 -11.86
N VAL A 120 -1.02 12.30 -11.78
CA VAL A 120 -0.62 11.27 -10.81
C VAL A 120 0.76 10.68 -11.10
N ASP A 121 1.17 10.60 -12.37
CA ASP A 121 2.52 10.15 -12.76
C ASP A 121 3.58 11.22 -12.38
N VAL A 122 3.25 12.49 -12.48
CA VAL A 122 4.10 13.60 -11.99
C VAL A 122 4.26 13.52 -10.47
N VAL A 123 3.17 13.38 -9.72
CA VAL A 123 3.20 13.22 -8.25
C VAL A 123 4.06 12.02 -7.86
N ALA A 124 3.89 10.88 -8.55
CA ALA A 124 4.69 9.68 -8.28
C ALA A 124 6.18 9.91 -8.51
N ARG A 125 6.55 10.55 -9.61
CA ARG A 125 7.95 10.91 -9.93
C ARG A 125 8.54 11.81 -8.87
N ILE A 126 7.81 12.85 -8.45
CA ILE A 126 8.26 13.79 -7.42
C ILE A 126 8.41 13.09 -6.08
N ALA A 127 7.43 12.29 -5.67
CA ALA A 127 7.45 11.56 -4.41
C ALA A 127 8.64 10.58 -4.33
N GLN A 128 8.89 9.84 -5.41
CA GLN A 128 10.03 8.92 -5.47
C GLN A 128 11.37 9.66 -5.45
N ARG A 129 11.46 10.80 -6.11
CA ARG A 129 12.69 11.62 -6.05
C ARG A 129 12.91 12.18 -4.65
N LEU A 130 11.88 12.71 -3.99
CA LEU A 130 11.97 13.13 -2.59
C LEU A 130 12.42 11.96 -1.69
N PHE A 131 11.89 10.77 -1.91
CA PHE A 131 12.30 9.57 -1.18
C PHE A 131 13.79 9.28 -1.37
N ASP A 132 14.26 9.23 -2.62
CA ASP A 132 15.63 8.85 -2.95
C ASP A 132 16.66 9.84 -2.38
N GLU A 133 16.37 11.13 -2.45
CA GLU A 133 17.25 12.18 -1.95
C GLU A 133 17.24 12.32 -0.41
N THR A 134 16.24 11.70 0.26
CA THR A 134 16.13 11.74 1.73
C THR A 134 16.38 10.39 2.40
N VAL A 135 16.81 9.38 1.64
CA VAL A 135 17.01 8.01 2.13
C VAL A 135 17.96 7.92 3.32
N GLU A 136 19.04 8.71 3.32
CA GLU A 136 20.00 8.76 4.43
C GLU A 136 19.40 9.35 5.72
N VAL A 137 18.30 10.07 5.62
CA VAL A 137 17.63 10.71 6.76
C VAL A 137 16.56 9.79 7.34
N HIS A 138 15.71 9.20 6.50
CA HIS A 138 14.61 8.36 6.96
C HIS A 138 14.97 6.88 7.07
N GLY A 139 16.00 6.40 6.40
CA GLY A 139 16.47 5.02 6.48
C GLY A 139 15.52 3.95 5.92
N LEU A 140 14.49 4.35 5.17
CA LEU A 140 13.52 3.42 4.56
C LEU A 140 14.10 2.77 3.31
N GLY A 141 13.57 1.58 2.96
CA GLY A 141 14.12 0.75 1.89
C GLY A 141 13.33 0.78 0.58
N ALA A 142 13.79 -0.01 -0.39
CA ALA A 142 13.15 -0.15 -1.70
C ALA A 142 11.67 -0.58 -1.64
N PRO A 143 11.22 -1.47 -0.71
CA PRO A 143 9.81 -1.78 -0.57
C PRO A 143 8.95 -0.56 -0.22
N ASP A 144 9.41 0.30 0.69
CA ASP A 144 8.69 1.53 1.08
C ASP A 144 8.60 2.50 -0.11
N ARG A 145 9.69 2.62 -0.88
CA ARG A 145 9.72 3.41 -2.12
C ARG A 145 8.69 2.95 -3.14
N GLU A 146 8.54 1.64 -3.31
CA GLU A 146 7.55 1.04 -4.20
C GLU A 146 6.13 1.37 -3.75
N LEU A 147 5.84 1.17 -2.45
CA LEU A 147 4.53 1.50 -1.87
C LEU A 147 4.19 2.98 -2.05
N LEU A 148 5.15 3.89 -1.85
CA LEU A 148 4.99 5.32 -2.10
C LEU A 148 4.62 5.61 -3.56
N GLY A 149 5.32 5.00 -4.51
CA GLY A 149 5.04 5.14 -5.93
C GLY A 149 3.64 4.68 -6.32
N HIS A 150 3.20 3.55 -5.78
CA HIS A 150 1.84 3.04 -5.99
C HIS A 150 0.78 3.94 -5.36
N ALA A 151 0.98 4.36 -4.12
CA ALA A 151 0.07 5.27 -3.42
C ALA A 151 -0.04 6.62 -4.14
N ALA A 152 1.06 7.16 -4.64
CA ALA A 152 1.08 8.40 -5.41
C ALA A 152 0.25 8.30 -6.69
N ARG A 153 0.23 7.14 -7.35
CA ARG A 153 -0.62 6.92 -8.54
C ARG A 153 -2.09 6.71 -8.20
N LEU A 154 -2.40 6.35 -6.95
CA LEU A 154 -3.75 6.03 -6.47
C LEU A 154 -4.38 7.14 -5.63
N HIS A 155 -3.65 8.21 -5.29
CA HIS A 155 -4.09 9.16 -4.26
C HIS A 155 -5.37 9.92 -4.62
N GLU A 156 -5.68 10.09 -5.91
CA GLU A 156 -6.87 10.82 -6.39
C GLU A 156 -7.99 9.95 -6.98
N ILE A 157 -7.85 8.62 -7.01
CA ILE A 157 -8.87 7.73 -7.60
C ILE A 157 -10.27 7.87 -6.98
N GLY A 158 -10.36 8.40 -5.76
CA GLY A 158 -11.62 8.68 -5.08
C GLY A 158 -12.40 9.87 -5.63
N ALA A 159 -11.77 10.73 -6.44
CA ALA A 159 -12.40 11.91 -7.05
C ALA A 159 -13.59 11.53 -7.92
N ARG A 160 -13.51 10.37 -8.60
CA ARG A 160 -14.59 9.84 -9.44
C ARG A 160 -15.87 9.45 -8.67
N ILE A 161 -15.74 9.15 -7.38
CA ILE A 161 -16.90 8.95 -6.50
C ILE A 161 -17.43 10.32 -6.05
N SER A 162 -16.53 11.14 -5.49
CA SER A 162 -16.83 12.52 -5.11
C SER A 162 -15.53 13.29 -4.86
N PRO A 163 -15.38 14.51 -5.40
CA PRO A 163 -14.29 15.41 -5.06
C PRO A 163 -14.23 15.74 -3.57
N ALA A 164 -15.41 15.82 -2.92
CA ALA A 164 -15.49 15.97 -1.47
C ALA A 164 -14.99 14.69 -0.80
N ARG A 165 -13.98 14.82 0.06
CA ARG A 165 -13.39 13.69 0.81
C ARG A 165 -12.79 12.59 -0.09
N LEU A 166 -12.32 12.94 -1.29
CA LEU A 166 -11.74 11.98 -2.25
C LEU A 166 -10.72 11.01 -1.62
N HIS A 167 -9.90 11.48 -0.67
CA HIS A 167 -8.93 10.66 0.07
C HIS A 167 -9.58 9.52 0.86
N LYS A 168 -10.84 9.67 1.33
CA LYS A 168 -11.58 8.60 2.00
C LYS A 168 -12.12 7.58 1.00
N HIS A 169 -12.65 8.08 -0.10
CA HIS A 169 -13.17 7.23 -1.17
C HIS A 169 -12.02 6.46 -1.85
N GLY A 170 -10.89 7.13 -2.08
CA GLY A 170 -9.69 6.47 -2.63
C GLY A 170 -9.15 5.35 -1.73
N ALA A 171 -9.05 5.60 -0.43
CA ALA A 171 -8.65 4.58 0.53
C ALA A 171 -9.60 3.37 0.51
N TYR A 172 -10.91 3.60 0.53
CA TYR A 172 -11.90 2.54 0.41
C TYR A 172 -11.75 1.72 -0.88
N LEU A 173 -11.51 2.40 -2.02
CA LEU A 173 -11.26 1.71 -3.28
C LEU A 173 -10.00 0.84 -3.21
N VAL A 174 -8.90 1.33 -2.63
CA VAL A 174 -7.66 0.57 -2.45
C VAL A 174 -7.90 -0.69 -1.61
N GLU A 175 -8.61 -0.56 -0.49
CA GLU A 175 -8.92 -1.67 0.41
C GLU A 175 -9.76 -2.77 -0.26
N ASN A 176 -10.67 -2.39 -1.18
CA ASN A 176 -11.68 -3.29 -1.72
C ASN A 176 -11.47 -3.64 -3.21
N ALA A 177 -10.44 -3.10 -3.86
CA ALA A 177 -10.19 -3.33 -5.30
C ALA A 177 -9.58 -4.69 -5.63
N GLY A 178 -9.16 -5.46 -4.64
CA GLY A 178 -8.46 -6.73 -4.85
C GLY A 178 -7.11 -6.49 -5.56
N LEU A 179 -6.28 -5.62 -5.02
CA LEU A 179 -4.92 -5.40 -5.52
C LEU A 179 -4.11 -6.70 -5.44
N ARG A 180 -3.58 -7.14 -6.58
CA ARG A 180 -2.86 -8.42 -6.70
C ARG A 180 -1.37 -8.21 -6.59
N GLY A 181 -0.70 -9.19 -5.99
CA GLY A 181 0.73 -9.15 -5.75
C GLY A 181 1.12 -8.39 -4.47
N PHE A 182 0.15 -7.83 -3.74
CA PHE A 182 0.36 -7.14 -2.48
C PHE A 182 -0.10 -7.98 -1.30
N THR A 183 0.63 -7.92 -0.20
CA THR A 183 0.20 -8.47 1.09
C THR A 183 -0.91 -7.62 1.71
N PRO A 184 -1.67 -8.15 2.68
CA PRO A 184 -2.65 -7.35 3.40
C PRO A 184 -2.08 -6.11 4.06
N ASP A 185 -0.87 -6.19 4.62
CA ASP A 185 -0.21 -5.07 5.29
C ASP A 185 0.25 -4.00 4.29
N GLU A 186 0.75 -4.40 3.12
CA GLU A 186 1.06 -3.48 2.03
C GLU A 186 -0.19 -2.76 1.50
N ILE A 187 -1.32 -3.46 1.37
CA ILE A 187 -2.62 -2.85 1.00
C ILE A 187 -3.05 -1.85 2.07
N ALA A 188 -2.92 -2.20 3.36
CA ALA A 188 -3.23 -1.31 4.48
C ALA A 188 -2.32 -0.08 4.49
N ALA A 189 -1.02 -0.24 4.17
CA ALA A 189 -0.09 0.86 4.03
C ALA A 189 -0.47 1.79 2.86
N ILE A 190 -0.69 1.26 1.66
CA ILE A 190 -1.13 2.05 0.48
C ILE A 190 -2.45 2.77 0.77
N ALA A 191 -3.45 2.08 1.37
CA ALA A 191 -4.72 2.68 1.74
C ALA A 191 -4.52 3.82 2.76
N SER A 192 -3.60 3.66 3.70
CA SER A 192 -3.24 4.69 4.68
C SER A 192 -2.57 5.89 4.01
N LEU A 193 -1.64 5.67 3.08
CA LEU A 193 -1.03 6.75 2.29
C LEU A 193 -2.09 7.54 1.52
N VAL A 194 -2.98 6.85 0.81
CA VAL A 194 -4.10 7.47 0.09
C VAL A 194 -5.07 8.17 1.04
N ARG A 195 -5.32 7.60 2.23
CA ARG A 195 -6.21 8.18 3.24
C ARG A 195 -5.70 9.48 3.84
N PHE A 196 -4.38 9.57 4.05
CA PHE A 196 -3.74 10.63 4.81
C PHE A 196 -2.89 11.58 3.95
N HIS A 197 -2.86 11.42 2.60
CA HIS A 197 -2.11 12.35 1.74
C HIS A 197 -2.61 13.80 1.85
N ARG A 198 -3.80 14.00 2.41
CA ARG A 198 -4.38 15.32 2.71
C ARG A 198 -5.21 15.27 4.00
N GLY A 199 -5.37 16.40 4.64
CA GLY A 199 -6.16 16.53 5.86
C GLY A 199 -5.36 16.21 7.13
N LYS A 200 -5.93 15.43 8.05
CA LYS A 200 -5.31 15.12 9.34
C LYS A 200 -4.15 14.14 9.21
N ASP A 201 -3.23 14.18 10.17
CA ASP A 201 -2.12 13.24 10.26
C ASP A 201 -2.58 11.79 10.50
N PRO A 202 -1.75 10.78 10.18
CA PRO A 202 -2.08 9.38 10.43
C PRO A 202 -2.44 9.13 11.90
N ARG A 203 -3.56 8.40 12.11
CA ARG A 203 -4.07 8.10 13.46
C ARG A 203 -4.65 6.68 13.51
N PRO A 204 -4.49 5.96 14.64
CA PRO A 204 -5.02 4.60 14.82
C PRO A 204 -6.55 4.49 14.78
N VAL A 205 -7.27 5.60 14.69
CA VAL A 205 -8.73 5.60 14.46
C VAL A 205 -9.10 5.05 13.07
N TYR A 206 -8.15 4.95 12.15
CA TYR A 206 -8.32 4.31 10.85
C TYR A 206 -7.87 2.85 10.95
N PRO A 207 -8.80 1.86 10.85
CA PRO A 207 -8.49 0.46 11.14
C PRO A 207 -7.34 -0.13 10.33
N PRO A 208 -7.19 0.09 8.99
CA PRO A 208 -6.04 -0.40 8.25
C PRO A 208 -4.71 0.11 8.81
N TYR A 209 -4.61 1.39 9.16
CA TYR A 209 -3.41 1.95 9.78
C TYR A 209 -3.16 1.39 11.18
N ALA A 210 -4.23 1.18 11.97
CA ALA A 210 -4.12 0.60 13.31
C ALA A 210 -3.64 -0.86 13.30
N ALA A 211 -3.92 -1.61 12.21
CA ALA A 211 -3.52 -3.01 12.04
C ALA A 211 -2.03 -3.18 11.74
N LEU A 212 -1.36 -2.14 11.24
CA LEU A 212 0.08 -2.16 10.96
C LEU A 212 0.90 -2.25 12.24
N SER A 213 2.06 -2.86 12.18
CA SER A 213 3.06 -2.84 13.25
C SER A 213 3.56 -1.41 13.54
N ASP A 214 4.21 -1.20 14.68
CA ASP A 214 4.78 0.11 15.03
C ASP A 214 5.81 0.59 14.00
N ALA A 215 6.65 -0.32 13.49
CA ALA A 215 7.63 -0.01 12.46
C ALA A 215 6.96 0.43 11.16
N GLU A 216 5.95 -0.32 10.67
CA GLU A 216 5.21 0.02 9.45
C GLU A 216 4.43 1.32 9.60
N ARG A 217 3.84 1.59 10.78
CA ARG A 217 3.22 2.90 11.08
C ARG A 217 4.23 4.03 11.00
N GLY A 218 5.44 3.81 11.50
CA GLY A 218 6.53 4.77 11.39
C GLY A 218 6.87 5.08 9.93
N SER A 219 7.06 4.03 9.09
CA SER A 219 7.27 4.17 7.65
C SER A 219 6.13 4.95 7.00
N VAL A 220 4.87 4.59 7.28
CA VAL A 220 3.69 5.25 6.70
C VAL A 220 3.67 6.75 7.02
N VAL A 221 4.05 7.17 8.22
CA VAL A 221 4.08 8.61 8.58
C VAL A 221 5.08 9.37 7.72
N VAL A 222 6.28 8.83 7.51
CA VAL A 222 7.29 9.42 6.62
C VAL A 222 6.76 9.50 5.20
N LEU A 223 6.23 8.38 4.67
CA LEU A 223 5.74 8.29 3.29
C LEU A 223 4.54 9.23 3.04
N VAL A 224 3.65 9.41 4.03
CA VAL A 224 2.56 10.41 3.95
C VAL A 224 3.13 11.83 3.84
N GLY A 225 4.17 12.14 4.62
CA GLY A 225 4.85 13.44 4.54
C GLY A 225 5.42 13.70 3.14
N LEU A 226 6.17 12.73 2.59
CA LEU A 226 6.72 12.80 1.24
C LEU A 226 5.62 12.96 0.17
N LEU A 227 4.54 12.19 0.28
CA LEU A 227 3.41 12.26 -0.66
C LEU A 227 2.69 13.61 -0.61
N ARG A 228 2.51 14.19 0.59
CA ARG A 228 1.90 15.52 0.75
C ARG A 228 2.72 16.61 0.06
N VAL A 229 4.03 16.61 0.27
CA VAL A 229 4.92 17.57 -0.38
C VAL A 229 4.90 17.38 -1.88
N ALA A 230 5.00 16.14 -2.38
CA ALA A 230 4.95 15.84 -3.81
C ALA A 230 3.63 16.28 -4.46
N HIS A 231 2.50 16.01 -3.81
CA HIS A 231 1.19 16.43 -4.29
C HIS A 231 1.05 17.97 -4.31
N ALA A 232 1.52 18.65 -3.26
CA ALA A 232 1.48 20.11 -3.19
C ALA A 232 2.30 20.77 -4.29
N ILE A 233 3.50 20.22 -4.57
CA ILE A 233 4.36 20.71 -5.67
C ILE A 233 3.66 20.52 -7.02
N ALA A 234 3.09 19.34 -7.27
CA ALA A 234 2.50 19.00 -8.57
C ALA A 234 1.13 19.65 -8.84
N ARG A 235 0.51 20.26 -7.85
CA ARG A 235 -0.87 20.76 -7.95
C ARG A 235 -1.04 22.01 -8.83
N GLY A 236 0.05 22.73 -9.11
CA GLY A 236 0.03 23.89 -9.98
C GLY A 236 -0.28 23.54 -11.44
N PRO A 237 -0.75 24.48 -12.26
CA PRO A 237 -1.10 24.26 -13.67
C PRO A 237 0.07 23.81 -14.54
N GLU A 238 1.27 23.94 -14.07
CA GLU A 238 2.52 23.56 -14.75
C GLU A 238 3.27 22.44 -14.01
N GLY A 239 2.56 21.66 -13.18
CA GLY A 239 3.17 20.59 -12.36
C GLY A 239 4.00 19.58 -13.15
N ASP A 240 3.64 19.31 -14.40
CA ASP A 240 4.35 18.43 -15.31
C ASP A 240 5.72 18.98 -15.79
N ARG A 241 5.90 20.30 -15.76
CA ARG A 241 7.15 20.99 -16.13
C ARG A 241 8.08 21.27 -14.97
N LEU A 242 7.62 21.05 -13.73
CA LEU A 242 8.42 21.33 -12.54
C LEU A 242 9.60 20.37 -12.42
N GLU A 243 10.76 20.95 -12.22
CA GLU A 243 11.99 20.28 -11.86
C GLU A 243 12.27 20.50 -10.37
N ILE A 244 12.73 19.44 -9.70
CA ILE A 244 13.06 19.48 -8.28
C ILE A 244 14.52 19.13 -8.11
N ALA A 245 15.25 20.00 -7.41
CA ALA A 245 16.55 19.70 -6.89
C ALA A 245 16.48 19.63 -5.36
N ILE A 246 17.09 18.63 -4.78
CA ILE A 246 17.13 18.42 -3.33
C ILE A 246 18.60 18.34 -2.93
N ALA A 247 18.96 19.12 -1.92
CA ALA A 247 20.31 19.11 -1.37
C ALA A 247 20.26 19.12 0.16
N PRO A 248 21.06 18.30 0.84
CA PRO A 248 21.28 18.46 2.27
C PRO A 248 21.99 19.80 2.52
N ARG A 249 21.51 20.59 3.48
CA ARG A 249 22.10 21.87 3.85
C ARG A 249 21.89 22.13 5.35
N ASP A 250 22.98 22.50 6.04
CA ASP A 250 22.97 22.96 7.44
C ASP A 250 22.13 22.10 8.40
N GLY A 251 22.18 20.76 8.23
CA GLY A 251 21.43 19.81 9.05
C GLY A 251 19.98 19.62 8.65
N GLY A 252 19.49 20.26 7.59
CA GLY A 252 18.15 20.16 7.02
C GLY A 252 18.15 19.68 5.58
N LEU A 253 16.97 19.77 4.95
CA LEU A 253 16.75 19.47 3.53
C LEU A 253 16.35 20.75 2.81
N HIS A 254 17.01 21.05 1.72
CA HIS A 254 16.67 22.16 0.85
C HIS A 254 16.07 21.63 -0.45
N VAL A 255 14.78 21.89 -0.64
CA VAL A 255 14.02 21.49 -1.84
C VAL A 255 13.86 22.71 -2.73
N LEU A 256 14.50 22.71 -3.88
CA LEU A 256 14.40 23.77 -4.87
C LEU A 256 13.45 23.36 -5.99
N ILE A 257 12.46 24.20 -6.25
CA ILE A 257 11.46 24.01 -7.31
C ILE A 257 11.77 24.98 -8.43
N SER A 258 11.85 24.50 -9.67
CA SER A 258 12.13 25.29 -10.87
C SER A 258 11.32 24.76 -12.06
N GLY A 259 11.45 25.40 -13.24
CA GLY A 259 10.83 24.94 -14.49
C GLY A 259 9.43 25.46 -14.77
N SER A 260 8.86 26.28 -13.90
CA SER A 260 7.55 26.93 -14.07
C SER A 260 7.72 28.46 -14.21
N ASP A 261 6.79 29.10 -14.89
CA ASP A 261 6.75 30.58 -15.00
C ASP A 261 6.37 31.24 -13.65
N ASN A 262 5.70 30.51 -12.76
CA ASN A 262 5.34 30.98 -11.42
C ASN A 262 5.57 29.88 -10.36
N PRO A 263 6.81 29.63 -9.94
CA PRO A 263 7.12 28.59 -8.94
C PRO A 263 6.71 28.99 -7.52
N ASP A 264 6.47 30.27 -7.24
CA ASP A 264 6.17 30.76 -5.88
C ASP A 264 4.90 30.13 -5.29
N ALA A 265 3.86 29.90 -6.11
CA ALA A 265 2.64 29.26 -5.67
C ALA A 265 2.89 27.79 -5.24
N ALA A 266 3.65 27.04 -6.03
CA ALA A 266 4.04 25.66 -5.72
C ALA A 266 4.92 25.60 -4.45
N VAL A 267 5.82 26.55 -4.28
CA VAL A 267 6.67 26.69 -3.08
C VAL A 267 5.81 26.96 -1.84
N ALA A 268 4.85 27.88 -1.92
CA ALA A 268 3.99 28.22 -0.79
C ALA A 268 3.11 27.01 -0.35
N GLU A 269 2.50 26.30 -1.30
CA GLU A 269 1.72 25.10 -1.03
C GLU A 269 2.60 23.97 -0.45
N ALA A 270 3.78 23.75 -1.02
CA ALA A 270 4.70 22.72 -0.57
C ALA A 270 5.23 22.99 0.86
N ARG A 271 5.52 24.24 1.21
CA ARG A 271 5.89 24.65 2.58
C ARG A 271 4.81 24.27 3.58
N SER A 272 3.55 24.61 3.28
CA SER A 272 2.42 24.26 4.15
C SER A 272 2.22 22.74 4.29
N ALA A 273 2.58 21.98 3.27
CA ALA A 273 2.48 20.51 3.28
C ALA A 273 3.67 19.82 3.98
N GLY A 274 4.79 20.54 4.17
CA GLY A 274 6.04 20.03 4.71
C GLY A 274 6.04 19.74 6.22
N ASP A 275 5.14 20.38 6.97
CA ASP A 275 5.12 20.32 8.44
C ASP A 275 5.18 18.89 9.02
N LEU A 276 4.42 17.95 8.44
CA LEU A 276 4.43 16.56 8.92
C LEU A 276 5.79 15.92 8.67
N LEU A 277 6.35 16.12 7.48
CA LEU A 277 7.64 15.54 7.10
C LEU A 277 8.77 16.09 7.96
N GLU A 278 8.79 17.41 8.21
CA GLU A 278 9.75 18.09 9.07
C GLU A 278 9.72 17.53 10.50
N ARG A 279 8.53 17.44 11.10
CA ARG A 279 8.37 16.85 12.45
C ARG A 279 8.80 15.38 12.50
N THR A 280 8.54 14.63 11.42
CA THR A 280 8.84 13.19 11.38
C THR A 280 10.31 12.92 11.20
N LEU A 281 10.99 13.70 10.36
CA LEU A 281 12.42 13.59 10.13
C LEU A 281 13.26 14.26 11.24
N GLY A 282 12.62 15.11 12.06
CA GLY A 282 13.33 15.88 13.09
C GLY A 282 14.35 16.89 12.50
N ARG A 283 14.15 17.31 11.26
CA ARG A 283 15.04 18.20 10.52
C ARG A 283 14.23 19.26 9.77
N PRO A 284 14.72 20.52 9.70
CA PRO A 284 14.05 21.56 8.95
C PRO A 284 14.03 21.24 7.44
N ILE A 285 12.92 21.56 6.79
CA ILE A 285 12.75 21.40 5.36
C ILE A 285 12.51 22.77 4.73
N GLU A 286 13.53 23.31 4.11
CA GLU A 286 13.44 24.58 3.40
C GLU A 286 13.00 24.32 1.95
N ILE A 287 11.88 24.89 1.56
CA ILE A 287 11.38 24.80 0.19
C ILE A 287 11.49 26.19 -0.45
N GLY A 288 12.16 26.27 -1.56
CA GLY A 288 12.45 27.52 -2.24
C GLY A 288 12.39 27.41 -3.76
N VAL A 289 12.47 28.56 -4.42
CA VAL A 289 12.59 28.64 -5.87
C VAL A 289 14.04 28.36 -6.28
N GLY A 290 14.22 27.41 -7.20
CA GLY A 290 15.51 27.13 -7.83
C GLY A 290 15.72 27.93 -9.11
N ILE A 291 16.93 28.35 -9.35
CA ILE A 291 17.32 28.94 -10.63
C ILE A 291 17.80 27.76 -11.50
N VAL A 292 17.12 27.49 -12.62
CA VAL A 292 17.63 26.55 -13.63
C VAL A 292 18.86 27.14 -14.25
N GLY A 293 20.02 26.73 -13.80
CA GLY A 293 21.25 26.97 -14.54
C GLY A 293 21.18 26.17 -15.84
N ARG A 294 20.94 26.82 -16.97
CA ARG A 294 21.19 26.22 -18.29
C ARG A 294 22.62 25.72 -18.32
N ARG A 295 22.83 24.42 -18.29
CA ARG A 295 24.07 23.77 -18.70
C ARG A 295 24.02 23.49 -20.19
#